data_6ee6a034a04569f6b002598907832d67
#
_entry.id   6ee6a034a04569f6b002598907832d67
#
_cell.length_a   1.000
_cell.length_b   1.000
_cell.length_c   1.000
_cell.angle_alpha   90.00
_cell.angle_beta   90.00
_cell.angle_gamma   90.00
#
_symmetry.space_group_name_H-M   'P 1'
#
loop_
_entity.id
_entity.type
_entity.pdbx_description
1 polymer ?
#
loop_
_entity_poly.entity_id
_entity_poly.type
_entity_poly.pdbx_seq_one_letter_code
_entity_poly.pdbx_strand_id
1 'polypeptide(L)'
;MSFSNTGKVWTVSGFAQYLNGIKAPTWAKSVCLHHTAAPSLNQRPDGFLAKHLENLKDYYSNQLGWRSAPHLFIDDDQVWGMTPLTETGVHASSFNRTALGIEVLGDYDNEDPKKGRGFECWKTAAAATKMLLDWLKLPVNDKTVLFHRDDPRTTKTCPGTKVQKPWVIDLIKDFKYTNNPPPTLAPSFAPLAPILKLKGYSDEDIKKGLKLANGKIFWREKWLETAYYDKTAGATMISLAEIDSIQKSC
;
A
#
# COMPACT_ATOMS: atom_id res chain seq x y z
N MET A 1 -7.77 4.53 18.99
CA MET A 1 -7.19 5.14 17.79
C MET A 1 -5.70 4.90 17.81
N SER A 2 -5.17 4.35 16.78
CA SER A 2 -3.78 3.87 16.78
C SER A 2 -3.12 3.95 15.42
N PHE A 3 -1.82 3.79 15.43
CA PHE A 3 -1.00 3.61 14.24
C PHE A 3 -0.67 2.12 13.99
N SER A 4 -1.54 1.19 14.40
CA SER A 4 -1.22 -0.24 14.42
C SER A 4 -1.06 -0.89 13.04
N ASN A 5 -1.36 -0.17 11.97
CA ASN A 5 -1.08 -0.59 10.60
C ASN A 5 0.17 0.06 10.00
N THR A 6 0.90 0.90 10.77
CA THR A 6 2.11 1.56 10.27
C THR A 6 3.11 0.55 9.73
N GLY A 7 3.55 0.78 8.49
CA GLY A 7 4.54 -0.08 7.83
C GLY A 7 4.02 -1.40 7.28
N LYS A 8 2.74 -1.75 7.49
CA LYS A 8 2.13 -2.87 6.74
C LYS A 8 2.04 -2.48 5.28
N VAL A 9 2.39 -3.41 4.41
CA VAL A 9 2.42 -3.18 2.97
C VAL A 9 1.69 -4.30 2.24
N TRP A 10 0.99 -3.93 1.19
CA TRP A 10 0.28 -4.87 0.32
C TRP A 10 0.51 -4.50 -1.15
N THR A 11 0.58 -5.50 -1.99
CA THR A 11 0.28 -5.32 -3.42
C THR A 11 -1.22 -5.04 -3.58
N VAL A 12 -1.65 -4.57 -4.74
CA VAL A 12 -3.09 -4.35 -5.03
C VAL A 12 -3.92 -5.60 -4.75
N SER A 13 -3.44 -6.78 -5.17
CA SER A 13 -4.13 -8.06 -4.90
C SER A 13 -4.10 -8.46 -3.43
N GLY A 14 -2.99 -8.23 -2.73
CA GLY A 14 -2.87 -8.48 -1.29
C GLY A 14 -3.78 -7.57 -0.47
N PHE A 15 -4.00 -6.33 -0.93
CA PHE A 15 -4.92 -5.42 -0.28
C PHE A 15 -6.38 -5.88 -0.38
N ALA A 16 -6.79 -6.44 -1.52
CA ALA A 16 -8.11 -7.06 -1.66
C ALA A 16 -8.31 -8.23 -0.66
N GLN A 17 -7.29 -9.06 -0.49
CA GLN A 17 -7.33 -10.16 0.51
C GLN A 17 -7.40 -9.63 1.94
N TYR A 18 -6.64 -8.59 2.26
CA TYR A 18 -6.70 -7.93 3.56
C TYR A 18 -8.11 -7.41 3.88
N LEU A 19 -8.78 -6.77 2.92
CA LEU A 19 -10.15 -6.27 3.09
C LEU A 19 -11.16 -7.39 3.35
N ASN A 20 -10.99 -8.57 2.74
CA ASN A 20 -11.85 -9.73 2.97
C ASN A 20 -11.74 -10.27 4.41
N GLY A 21 -10.61 -10.03 5.08
CA GLY A 21 -10.37 -10.47 6.47
C GLY A 21 -10.89 -9.52 7.54
N ILE A 22 -11.41 -8.34 7.19
CA ILE A 22 -11.87 -7.34 8.15
C ILE A 22 -13.28 -6.84 7.84
N LYS A 23 -14.04 -6.51 8.88
CA LYS A 23 -15.39 -5.98 8.74
C LYS A 23 -15.35 -4.49 8.38
N ALA A 24 -16.13 -4.09 7.37
CA ALA A 24 -16.28 -2.69 6.99
C ALA A 24 -16.87 -1.85 8.13
N PRO A 25 -16.30 -0.67 8.43
CA PRO A 25 -16.82 0.21 9.45
C PRO A 25 -18.11 0.89 8.98
N THR A 26 -19.01 1.14 9.88
CA THR A 26 -20.29 1.79 9.55
C THR A 26 -20.19 3.31 9.45
N TRP A 27 -19.13 3.89 10.00
CA TRP A 27 -18.91 5.35 10.02
C TRP A 27 -18.35 5.88 8.68
N ALA A 28 -17.56 5.11 7.94
CA ALA A 28 -16.98 5.54 6.68
C ALA A 28 -18.05 5.57 5.57
N LYS A 29 -18.22 6.73 4.93
CA LYS A 29 -19.20 7.02 3.88
C LYS A 29 -18.56 7.47 2.58
N SER A 30 -17.23 7.61 2.57
CA SER A 30 -16.46 8.10 1.43
C SER A 30 -14.98 7.74 1.58
N VAL A 31 -14.22 7.98 0.52
CA VAL A 31 -12.76 7.96 0.49
C VAL A 31 -12.28 9.36 0.11
N CYS A 32 -11.34 9.92 0.86
CA CYS A 32 -10.74 11.22 0.59
C CYS A 32 -9.31 11.03 0.09
N LEU A 33 -9.04 11.53 -1.10
CA LEU A 33 -7.74 11.43 -1.76
C LEU A 33 -6.92 12.70 -1.51
N HIS A 34 -5.67 12.48 -1.19
CA HIS A 34 -4.64 13.46 -0.97
C HIS A 34 -3.44 13.18 -1.85
N HIS A 35 -2.50 14.10 -1.90
CA HIS A 35 -1.14 13.88 -2.36
C HIS A 35 -0.15 14.26 -1.28
N THR A 36 1.01 13.63 -1.28
CA THR A 36 2.05 13.93 -0.30
C THR A 36 2.62 15.34 -0.47
N ALA A 37 2.61 15.90 -1.67
CA ALA A 37 3.30 17.10 -2.10
C ALA A 37 4.83 17.03 -1.81
N ALA A 38 5.18 16.83 -0.56
CA ALA A 38 6.50 16.46 -0.09
C ALA A 38 6.38 15.21 0.82
N PRO A 39 7.02 14.09 0.45
CA PRO A 39 7.95 13.90 -0.68
C PRO A 39 7.28 13.89 -2.05
N SER A 40 7.98 14.45 -3.07
CA SER A 40 7.66 14.30 -4.49
C SER A 40 8.10 12.92 -5.03
N LEU A 41 7.74 12.59 -6.27
CA LEU A 41 8.19 11.36 -6.94
C LEU A 41 9.72 11.28 -7.01
N ASN A 42 10.38 12.40 -7.32
CA ASN A 42 11.84 12.45 -7.39
C ASN A 42 12.52 12.26 -6.02
N GLN A 43 11.87 12.67 -4.93
CA GLN A 43 12.39 12.48 -3.57
C GLN A 43 12.21 11.05 -3.06
N ARG A 44 11.44 10.23 -3.76
CA ARG A 44 11.21 8.81 -3.46
C ARG A 44 11.31 7.98 -4.73
N PRO A 45 12.49 7.90 -5.35
CA PRO A 45 12.67 7.18 -6.62
C PRO A 45 12.26 5.71 -6.55
N ASP A 46 12.40 5.08 -5.38
CA ASP A 46 12.07 3.67 -5.13
C ASP A 46 10.73 3.49 -4.37
N GLY A 47 9.86 4.49 -4.36
CA GLY A 47 8.60 4.46 -3.61
C GLY A 47 8.76 4.67 -2.11
N PHE A 48 7.77 4.21 -1.35
CA PHE A 48 7.85 4.21 0.09
C PHE A 48 8.67 3.02 0.60
N LEU A 49 9.22 3.18 1.79
CA LEU A 49 9.84 2.13 2.59
C LEU A 49 9.19 2.14 3.98
N ALA A 50 9.18 1.02 4.68
CA ALA A 50 8.61 0.93 6.03
C ALA A 50 9.15 2.03 6.96
N LYS A 51 10.45 2.33 6.86
CA LYS A 51 11.10 3.40 7.63
C LYS A 51 10.51 4.80 7.36
N HIS A 52 10.05 5.07 6.14
CA HIS A 52 9.41 6.36 5.82
C HIS A 52 8.08 6.51 6.57
N LEU A 53 7.29 5.43 6.63
CA LEU A 53 6.01 5.43 7.33
C LEU A 53 6.19 5.48 8.86
N GLU A 54 7.22 4.82 9.40
CA GLU A 54 7.59 4.92 10.81
C GLU A 54 7.99 6.34 11.19
N ASN A 55 8.88 6.97 10.42
CA ASN A 55 9.31 8.35 10.64
C ASN A 55 8.11 9.32 10.57
N LEU A 56 7.19 9.10 9.62
CA LEU A 56 5.99 9.92 9.48
C LEU A 56 5.03 9.73 10.66
N LYS A 57 4.85 8.50 11.14
CA LYS A 57 4.11 8.21 12.38
C LYS A 57 4.72 8.95 13.57
N ASP A 58 6.06 8.91 13.71
CA ASP A 58 6.76 9.59 14.79
C ASP A 58 6.57 11.11 14.71
N TYR A 59 6.59 11.68 13.50
CA TYR A 59 6.25 13.09 13.29
C TYR A 59 4.81 13.40 13.71
N TYR A 60 3.83 12.62 13.26
CA TYR A 60 2.42 12.83 13.63
C TYR A 60 2.20 12.72 15.14
N SER A 61 2.80 11.72 15.79
CA SER A 61 2.60 11.49 17.22
C SER A 61 3.39 12.47 18.10
N ASN A 62 4.67 12.71 17.78
CA ASN A 62 5.58 13.42 18.68
C ASN A 62 5.59 14.95 18.41
N GLN A 63 5.39 15.36 17.14
CA GLN A 63 5.41 16.78 16.79
C GLN A 63 4.00 17.39 16.74
N LEU A 64 3.02 16.64 16.21
CA LEU A 64 1.65 17.13 16.07
C LEU A 64 0.71 16.66 17.19
N GLY A 65 1.14 15.74 18.04
CA GLY A 65 0.31 15.18 19.11
C GLY A 65 -0.87 14.33 18.60
N TRP A 66 -0.82 13.89 17.35
CA TRP A 66 -1.89 13.09 16.74
C TRP A 66 -1.83 11.65 17.23
N ARG A 67 -2.99 11.02 17.33
CA ARG A 67 -3.12 9.59 17.68
C ARG A 67 -3.51 8.71 16.51
N SER A 68 -3.75 9.31 15.36
CA SER A 68 -4.04 8.67 14.08
C SER A 68 -3.70 9.63 12.94
N ALA A 69 -3.62 9.13 11.72
CA ALA A 69 -3.23 9.86 10.52
C ALA A 69 -4.11 9.39 9.33
N PRO A 70 -3.80 9.73 8.08
CA PRO A 70 -4.41 9.05 6.94
C PRO A 70 -4.31 7.54 7.07
N HIS A 71 -5.23 6.81 6.46
CA HIS A 71 -5.31 5.36 6.61
C HIS A 71 -4.29 4.63 5.74
N LEU A 72 -4.11 5.13 4.51
CA LEU A 72 -3.25 4.53 3.51
C LEU A 72 -2.31 5.54 2.88
N PHE A 73 -1.12 5.07 2.51
CA PHE A 73 -0.16 5.75 1.67
C PHE A 73 0.08 4.88 0.44
N ILE A 74 0.12 5.47 -0.73
CA ILE A 74 0.17 4.74 -2.01
C ILE A 74 1.29 5.28 -2.87
N ASP A 75 2.10 4.39 -3.39
CA ASP A 75 3.08 4.65 -4.43
C ASP A 75 2.71 3.92 -5.74
N ASP A 76 3.66 3.73 -6.63
CA ASP A 76 3.40 3.22 -7.96
C ASP A 76 3.01 1.73 -8.00
N ASP A 77 3.31 0.94 -6.97
CA ASP A 77 3.03 -0.51 -6.96
C ASP A 77 2.52 -1.06 -5.62
N GLN A 78 2.47 -0.24 -4.56
CA GLN A 78 2.17 -0.70 -3.21
C GLN A 78 1.14 0.18 -2.49
N VAL A 79 0.41 -0.49 -1.59
CA VAL A 79 -0.53 0.11 -0.64
C VAL A 79 0.05 -0.05 0.77
N TRP A 80 0.35 1.05 1.43
CA TRP A 80 0.96 1.11 2.76
C TRP A 80 -0.07 1.51 3.80
N GLY A 81 -0.12 0.78 4.90
CA GLY A 81 -1.01 1.08 6.02
C GLY A 81 -0.39 2.04 7.02
N MET A 82 -1.25 2.81 7.69
CA MET A 82 -0.89 3.62 8.86
C MET A 82 -1.97 3.55 9.94
N THR A 83 -3.11 4.21 9.77
CA THR A 83 -4.26 4.07 10.67
C THR A 83 -5.10 2.88 10.21
N PRO A 84 -5.59 2.01 11.12
CA PRO A 84 -6.52 0.94 10.76
C PRO A 84 -7.77 1.45 10.05
N LEU A 85 -8.20 0.74 9.01
CA LEU A 85 -9.41 1.11 8.24
C LEU A 85 -10.71 1.06 9.07
N THR A 86 -10.68 0.41 10.22
CA THR A 86 -11.81 0.31 11.15
C THR A 86 -11.91 1.48 12.14
N GLU A 87 -10.88 2.33 12.18
CA GLU A 87 -10.78 3.48 13.08
C GLU A 87 -10.83 4.79 12.28
N THR A 88 -11.22 5.89 12.91
CA THR A 88 -11.20 7.22 12.27
C THR A 88 -9.77 7.76 12.18
N GLY A 89 -9.41 8.34 11.03
CA GLY A 89 -8.11 8.94 10.76
C GLY A 89 -8.11 10.47 10.87
N VAL A 90 -6.93 11.08 10.91
CA VAL A 90 -6.74 12.51 10.81
C VAL A 90 -6.10 12.83 9.46
N HIS A 91 -6.84 13.50 8.56
CA HIS A 91 -6.36 13.82 7.21
C HIS A 91 -7.04 15.06 6.59
N ALA A 92 -8.34 15.30 6.85
CA ALA A 92 -9.08 16.46 6.38
C ALA A 92 -10.18 16.80 7.39
N SER A 93 -10.15 18.00 7.95
CA SER A 93 -10.94 18.38 9.14
C SER A 93 -12.41 17.99 9.08
N SER A 94 -13.09 18.31 7.98
CA SER A 94 -14.52 18.01 7.82
C SER A 94 -14.80 16.54 7.51
N PHE A 95 -13.81 15.79 7.03
CA PHE A 95 -13.96 14.42 6.55
C PHE A 95 -13.39 13.35 7.48
N ASN A 96 -12.64 13.73 8.52
CA ASN A 96 -11.98 12.79 9.43
C ASN A 96 -12.91 11.72 10.03
N ARG A 97 -14.19 12.05 10.23
CA ARG A 97 -15.18 11.15 10.85
C ARG A 97 -16.04 10.38 9.85
N THR A 98 -15.89 10.66 8.56
CA THR A 98 -16.78 10.12 7.51
C THR A 98 -16.04 9.57 6.30
N ALA A 99 -14.74 9.82 6.19
CA ALA A 99 -13.94 9.34 5.06
C ALA A 99 -12.69 8.58 5.49
N LEU A 100 -12.34 7.58 4.69
CA LEU A 100 -11.01 6.96 4.72
C LEU A 100 -10.04 7.86 3.94
N GLY A 101 -8.92 8.24 4.53
CA GLY A 101 -7.92 9.10 3.89
C GLY A 101 -6.84 8.27 3.19
N ILE A 102 -6.53 8.62 1.95
CA ILE A 102 -5.45 8.05 1.14
C ILE A 102 -4.49 9.16 0.72
N GLU A 103 -3.20 8.97 0.99
CA GLU A 103 -2.10 9.82 0.51
C GLU A 103 -1.43 9.17 -0.71
N VAL A 104 -1.46 9.82 -1.85
CA VAL A 104 -0.79 9.39 -3.08
C VAL A 104 0.57 10.06 -3.17
N LEU A 105 1.63 9.28 -3.34
CA LEU A 105 3.00 9.78 -3.48
C LEU A 105 3.13 10.70 -4.70
N GLY A 106 3.63 11.90 -4.48
CA GLY A 106 3.95 12.87 -5.53
C GLY A 106 3.52 14.29 -5.20
N ASP A 107 4.04 15.25 -5.96
CA ASP A 107 3.68 16.66 -5.95
C ASP A 107 2.88 17.02 -7.21
N TYR A 108 1.59 16.78 -7.20
CA TYR A 108 0.73 16.97 -8.38
C TYR A 108 0.24 18.42 -8.58
N ASP A 109 0.82 19.37 -7.90
CA ASP A 109 0.82 20.75 -8.34
C ASP A 109 1.88 20.96 -9.43
N ASN A 110 3.01 20.22 -9.36
CA ASN A 110 4.14 20.33 -10.27
C ASN A 110 4.34 19.11 -11.18
N GLU A 111 4.09 17.91 -10.70
CA GLU A 111 4.26 16.64 -11.43
C GLU A 111 3.00 16.27 -12.23
N ASP A 112 3.17 15.51 -13.31
CA ASP A 112 2.05 15.09 -14.17
C ASP A 112 1.41 13.79 -13.65
N PRO A 113 0.14 13.82 -13.16
CA PRO A 113 -0.52 12.62 -12.67
C PRO A 113 -0.91 11.64 -13.78
N LYS A 114 -0.81 12.03 -15.05
CA LYS A 114 -1.25 11.24 -16.20
C LYS A 114 -0.10 10.61 -16.99
N LYS A 115 1.15 10.76 -16.52
CA LYS A 115 2.34 10.24 -17.21
C LYS A 115 3.29 9.54 -16.26
N GLY A 116 3.99 8.55 -16.83
CA GLY A 116 5.08 7.86 -16.17
C GLY A 116 4.67 7.36 -14.79
N ARG A 117 5.57 7.50 -13.83
CA ARG A 117 5.38 7.01 -12.47
C ARG A 117 4.22 7.69 -11.73
N GLY A 118 3.94 8.97 -12.01
CA GLY A 118 2.77 9.65 -11.47
C GLY A 118 1.47 8.95 -11.85
N PHE A 119 1.37 8.48 -13.10
CA PHE A 119 0.22 7.73 -13.57
C PHE A 119 0.10 6.36 -12.87
N GLU A 120 1.22 5.65 -12.65
CA GLU A 120 1.20 4.38 -11.92
C GLU A 120 0.74 4.56 -10.47
N CYS A 121 1.19 5.62 -9.77
CA CYS A 121 0.69 5.95 -8.43
C CYS A 121 -0.83 6.15 -8.42
N TRP A 122 -1.36 6.89 -9.40
CA TRP A 122 -2.81 7.12 -9.51
C TRP A 122 -3.59 5.86 -9.92
N LYS A 123 -3.01 4.97 -10.72
CA LYS A 123 -3.62 3.65 -11.01
C LYS A 123 -3.74 2.80 -9.74
N THR A 124 -2.67 2.74 -8.94
CA THR A 124 -2.67 2.02 -7.67
C THR A 124 -3.66 2.65 -6.68
N ALA A 125 -3.72 3.98 -6.63
CA ALA A 125 -4.68 4.70 -5.79
C ALA A 125 -6.13 4.47 -6.25
N ALA A 126 -6.39 4.45 -7.55
CA ALA A 126 -7.71 4.15 -8.11
C ALA A 126 -8.14 2.72 -7.77
N ALA A 127 -7.22 1.76 -7.89
CA ALA A 127 -7.45 0.37 -7.51
C ALA A 127 -7.83 0.24 -6.03
N ALA A 128 -7.02 0.81 -5.13
CA ALA A 128 -7.30 0.80 -3.70
C ALA A 128 -8.62 1.50 -3.36
N THR A 129 -8.91 2.64 -3.98
CA THR A 129 -10.16 3.39 -3.79
C THR A 129 -11.37 2.57 -4.23
N LYS A 130 -11.29 1.91 -5.40
CA LYS A 130 -12.38 1.03 -5.88
C LYS A 130 -12.66 -0.08 -4.90
N MET A 131 -11.62 -0.77 -4.43
CA MET A 131 -11.74 -1.85 -3.46
C MET A 131 -12.35 -1.38 -2.13
N LEU A 132 -11.95 -0.21 -1.63
CA LEU A 132 -12.52 0.38 -0.42
C LEU A 132 -14.00 0.73 -0.61
N LEU A 133 -14.38 1.34 -1.72
CA LEU A 133 -15.78 1.68 -1.99
C LEU A 133 -16.66 0.43 -2.13
N ASP A 134 -16.16 -0.63 -2.79
CA ASP A 134 -16.88 -1.90 -2.89
C ASP A 134 -17.02 -2.58 -1.51
N TRP A 135 -15.96 -2.59 -0.71
CA TRP A 135 -15.96 -3.11 0.66
C TRP A 135 -16.95 -2.36 1.56
N LEU A 136 -17.04 -1.03 1.40
CA LEU A 136 -18.01 -0.18 2.09
C LEU A 136 -19.41 -0.26 1.48
N LYS A 137 -19.60 -0.94 0.35
CA LYS A 137 -20.84 -0.99 -0.44
C LYS A 137 -21.31 0.39 -0.90
N LEU A 138 -20.38 1.23 -1.33
CA LEU A 138 -20.63 2.59 -1.80
C LEU A 138 -20.44 2.69 -3.32
N PRO A 139 -21.25 3.49 -4.03
CA PRO A 139 -21.07 3.75 -5.46
C PRO A 139 -19.83 4.61 -5.71
N VAL A 140 -19.26 4.51 -6.93
CA VAL A 140 -18.16 5.40 -7.37
C VAL A 140 -18.76 6.66 -8.01
N ASN A 141 -18.75 7.77 -7.28
CA ASN A 141 -19.23 9.08 -7.73
C ASN A 141 -18.55 10.23 -6.96
N ASP A 142 -18.90 11.47 -7.25
CA ASP A 142 -18.36 12.70 -6.66
C ASP A 142 -18.66 12.89 -5.16
N LYS A 143 -19.66 12.18 -4.63
CA LYS A 143 -20.04 12.23 -3.20
C LYS A 143 -19.25 11.21 -2.35
N THR A 144 -18.75 10.17 -2.97
CA THR A 144 -18.03 9.08 -2.30
C THR A 144 -16.53 9.09 -2.58
N VAL A 145 -16.10 9.77 -3.65
CA VAL A 145 -14.70 10.07 -3.96
C VAL A 145 -14.48 11.56 -3.70
N LEU A 146 -13.86 11.87 -2.58
CA LEU A 146 -13.57 13.23 -2.16
C LEU A 146 -12.09 13.56 -2.40
N PHE A 147 -11.81 14.83 -2.62
CA PHE A 147 -10.48 15.39 -2.58
C PHE A 147 -10.33 16.25 -1.32
N HIS A 148 -9.12 16.41 -0.80
CA HIS A 148 -8.91 17.28 0.35
C HIS A 148 -9.43 18.70 0.09
N ARG A 149 -9.22 19.24 -1.13
CA ARG A 149 -9.71 20.58 -1.52
C ARG A 149 -11.24 20.72 -1.55
N ASP A 150 -11.99 19.62 -1.44
CA ASP A 150 -13.45 19.68 -1.29
C ASP A 150 -13.87 19.97 0.16
N ASP A 151 -12.93 19.92 1.13
CA ASP A 151 -13.19 20.32 2.51
C ASP A 151 -13.38 21.82 2.56
N PRO A 152 -14.57 22.33 2.98
CA PRO A 152 -14.83 23.78 3.02
C PRO A 152 -13.96 24.55 4.02
N ARG A 153 -13.19 23.84 4.85
CA ARG A 153 -12.27 24.41 5.83
C ARG A 153 -10.84 24.57 5.34
N THR A 154 -10.56 24.20 4.09
CA THR A 154 -9.21 24.29 3.53
C THR A 154 -9.15 25.20 2.31
N THR A 155 -8.00 25.82 2.11
CA THR A 155 -7.63 26.54 0.88
C THR A 155 -6.58 25.78 0.07
N LYS A 156 -6.24 24.53 0.47
CA LYS A 156 -5.22 23.72 -0.16
C LYS A 156 -5.66 23.23 -1.55
N THR A 157 -4.70 23.07 -2.44
CA THR A 157 -4.90 22.51 -3.78
C THR A 157 -4.98 20.97 -3.79
N CYS A 158 -4.66 20.34 -2.65
CA CYS A 158 -4.58 18.87 -2.50
C CYS A 158 -5.83 18.15 -3.05
N PRO A 159 -5.65 17.12 -3.87
CA PRO A 159 -4.45 16.35 -4.17
C PRO A 159 -3.57 16.89 -5.34
N GLY A 160 -3.53 18.19 -5.55
CA GLY A 160 -2.76 18.88 -6.58
C GLY A 160 -3.63 19.43 -7.71
N THR A 161 -3.26 20.62 -8.21
CA THR A 161 -4.02 21.37 -9.23
C THR A 161 -4.16 20.60 -10.55
N LYS A 162 -3.18 19.76 -10.88
CA LYS A 162 -3.18 18.94 -12.11
C LYS A 162 -4.08 17.71 -12.03
N VAL A 163 -4.54 17.33 -10.82
CA VAL A 163 -5.44 16.19 -10.63
C VAL A 163 -6.88 16.61 -10.81
N GLN A 164 -7.54 16.06 -11.81
CA GLN A 164 -8.94 16.37 -12.13
C GLN A 164 -9.86 15.27 -11.60
N LYS A 165 -10.87 15.63 -10.79
CA LYS A 165 -11.78 14.68 -10.16
C LYS A 165 -12.52 13.78 -11.16
N PRO A 166 -13.08 14.26 -12.28
CA PRO A 166 -13.72 13.40 -13.27
C PRO A 166 -12.77 12.31 -13.79
N TRP A 167 -11.53 12.67 -14.12
CA TRP A 167 -10.51 11.72 -14.56
C TRP A 167 -10.21 10.64 -13.52
N VAL A 168 -10.10 11.01 -12.24
CA VAL A 168 -9.87 10.03 -11.14
C VAL A 168 -11.08 9.11 -10.98
N ILE A 169 -12.31 9.66 -11.04
CA ILE A 169 -13.54 8.86 -10.99
C ILE A 169 -13.60 7.86 -12.15
N ASP A 170 -13.23 8.28 -13.35
CA ASP A 170 -13.21 7.38 -14.52
C ASP A 170 -12.14 6.31 -14.33
N LEU A 171 -10.95 6.67 -13.88
CA LEU A 171 -9.87 5.71 -13.58
C LEU A 171 -10.30 4.67 -12.52
N ILE A 172 -11.05 5.08 -11.49
CA ILE A 172 -11.60 4.19 -10.47
C ILE A 172 -12.67 3.26 -11.06
N LYS A 173 -13.57 3.77 -11.93
CA LYS A 173 -14.62 2.97 -12.58
C LYS A 173 -14.06 1.96 -13.59
N ASP A 174 -12.98 2.33 -14.27
CA ASP A 174 -12.32 1.48 -15.26
C ASP A 174 -11.51 0.35 -14.60
N PHE A 175 -11.15 0.52 -13.35
CA PHE A 175 -10.45 -0.53 -12.61
C PHE A 175 -11.38 -1.72 -12.37
N LYS A 176 -11.03 -2.84 -12.99
CA LYS A 176 -11.74 -4.11 -12.84
C LYS A 176 -10.81 -5.09 -12.13
N TYR A 177 -11.11 -5.33 -10.88
CA TYR A 177 -10.59 -6.52 -10.25
C TYR A 177 -11.67 -7.60 -10.27
N THR A 178 -11.29 -8.79 -10.63
CA THR A 178 -12.16 -9.94 -10.42
C THR A 178 -12.23 -10.14 -8.91
N ASN A 179 -13.44 -10.04 -8.31
CA ASN A 179 -13.73 -10.50 -6.94
C ASN A 179 -13.57 -12.03 -6.79
N ASN A 180 -13.23 -12.71 -7.85
CA ASN A 180 -12.62 -13.99 -7.70
C ASN A 180 -11.33 -13.71 -6.93
N PRO A 181 -11.17 -14.23 -5.69
CA PRO A 181 -9.84 -14.41 -5.16
C PRO A 181 -9.09 -15.01 -6.35
N PRO A 182 -7.92 -14.51 -6.74
CA PRO A 182 -7.11 -15.16 -7.75
C PRO A 182 -7.23 -16.62 -7.38
N PRO A 183 -7.63 -17.51 -8.32
CA PRO A 183 -7.96 -18.88 -7.97
C PRO A 183 -6.98 -19.22 -6.89
N THR A 184 -7.46 -19.67 -5.73
CA THR A 184 -6.58 -20.01 -4.62
C THR A 184 -5.64 -21.07 -5.16
N LEU A 185 -4.76 -20.65 -5.99
CA LEU A 185 -3.46 -21.22 -6.13
C LEU A 185 -2.98 -21.06 -4.71
N ALA A 186 -3.14 -22.09 -3.93
CA ALA A 186 -2.43 -22.28 -2.69
C ALA A 186 -1.05 -21.72 -3.00
N PRO A 187 -0.62 -20.61 -2.31
CA PRO A 187 0.51 -19.83 -2.77
C PRO A 187 1.53 -20.81 -3.26
N SER A 188 1.86 -20.75 -4.57
CA SER A 188 2.70 -21.78 -5.15
C SER A 188 4.04 -21.63 -4.50
N PHE A 189 4.25 -22.34 -3.42
CA PHE A 189 5.51 -22.36 -2.69
C PHE A 189 6.46 -23.24 -3.47
N ALA A 190 7.65 -22.74 -3.67
CA ALA A 190 8.72 -23.51 -4.28
C ALA A 190 9.94 -23.52 -3.35
N PRO A 191 10.78 -24.55 -3.40
CA PRO A 191 12.01 -24.58 -2.64
C PRO A 191 12.90 -23.40 -3.03
N LEU A 192 13.31 -22.58 -2.05
CA LEU A 192 14.10 -21.38 -2.29
C LEU A 192 15.51 -21.70 -2.84
N ALA A 193 16.16 -22.74 -2.34
CA ALA A 193 17.53 -23.07 -2.74
C ALA A 193 17.68 -23.39 -4.25
N PRO A 194 16.82 -24.20 -4.91
CA PRO A 194 16.87 -24.39 -6.36
C PRO A 194 16.69 -23.09 -7.13
N ILE A 195 15.83 -22.18 -6.67
CA ILE A 195 15.59 -20.91 -7.33
C ILE A 195 16.82 -20.01 -7.26
N LEU A 196 17.46 -19.92 -6.11
CA LEU A 196 18.70 -19.17 -5.96
C LEU A 196 19.82 -19.73 -6.83
N LYS A 197 19.88 -21.06 -7.00
CA LYS A 197 20.82 -21.71 -7.94
C LYS A 197 20.57 -21.32 -9.39
N LEU A 198 19.32 -21.28 -9.83
CA LEU A 198 18.96 -20.80 -11.17
C LEU A 198 19.37 -19.34 -11.41
N LYS A 199 19.54 -18.55 -10.34
CA LYS A 199 20.03 -17.18 -10.36
C LYS A 199 21.55 -17.05 -10.24
N GLY A 200 22.27 -18.17 -10.28
CA GLY A 200 23.73 -18.20 -10.27
C GLY A 200 24.39 -18.24 -8.89
N TYR A 201 23.62 -18.39 -7.80
CA TYR A 201 24.21 -18.54 -6.47
C TYR A 201 24.71 -19.97 -6.25
N SER A 202 25.92 -20.10 -5.71
CA SER A 202 26.48 -21.40 -5.28
C SER A 202 25.80 -21.93 -4.02
N ASP A 203 25.92 -23.22 -3.75
CA ASP A 203 25.43 -23.83 -2.52
C ASP A 203 26.05 -23.17 -1.27
N GLU A 204 27.29 -22.73 -1.37
CA GLU A 204 27.99 -22.04 -0.28
C GLU A 204 27.44 -20.65 -0.05
N ASP A 205 27.14 -19.88 -1.13
CA ASP A 205 26.48 -18.58 -1.04
C ASP A 205 25.08 -18.68 -0.43
N ILE A 206 24.31 -19.69 -0.84
CA ILE A 206 22.97 -19.95 -0.31
C ILE A 206 23.05 -20.27 1.17
N LYS A 207 23.96 -21.15 1.57
CA LYS A 207 24.17 -21.52 2.98
C LYS A 207 24.61 -20.35 3.85
N LYS A 208 25.45 -19.47 3.33
CA LYS A 208 25.91 -18.26 4.04
C LYS A 208 24.81 -17.16 4.09
N GLY A 209 24.05 -17.03 3.02
CA GLY A 209 23.04 -15.97 2.87
C GLY A 209 21.71 -16.26 3.57
N LEU A 210 21.36 -17.53 3.77
CA LEU A 210 20.09 -17.93 4.38
C LEU A 210 20.24 -18.05 5.89
N LYS A 211 19.45 -17.29 6.65
CA LYS A 211 19.48 -17.28 8.11
C LYS A 211 18.08 -17.45 8.69
N LEU A 212 17.98 -18.26 9.75
CA LEU A 212 16.78 -18.36 10.57
C LEU A 212 17.05 -17.64 11.91
N ALA A 213 16.27 -16.61 12.20
CA ALA A 213 16.34 -15.87 13.46
C ALA A 213 14.94 -15.52 13.96
N ASN A 214 14.67 -15.80 15.25
CA ASN A 214 13.38 -15.51 15.89
C ASN A 214 12.15 -16.04 15.13
N GLY A 215 12.27 -17.24 14.57
CA GLY A 215 11.21 -17.86 13.77
C GLY A 215 11.00 -17.26 12.37
N LYS A 216 11.86 -16.33 11.95
CA LYS A 216 11.82 -15.68 10.64
C LYS A 216 12.99 -16.12 9.78
N ILE A 217 12.77 -16.20 8.46
CA ILE A 217 13.79 -16.58 7.49
C ILE A 217 14.28 -15.32 6.79
N PHE A 218 15.58 -15.14 6.71
CA PHE A 218 16.26 -14.02 6.07
C PHE A 218 17.11 -14.51 4.90
N TRP A 219 17.13 -13.77 3.83
CA TRP A 219 18.09 -13.88 2.75
C TRP A 219 18.92 -12.61 2.67
N ARG A 220 20.24 -12.71 2.93
CA ARG A 220 21.18 -11.57 2.93
C ARG A 220 20.63 -10.34 3.68
N GLU A 221 20.22 -10.54 4.94
CA GLU A 221 19.65 -9.50 5.82
C GLU A 221 18.21 -9.05 5.49
N LYS A 222 17.66 -9.42 4.32
CA LYS A 222 16.26 -9.18 4.00
C LYS A 222 15.38 -10.26 4.61
N TRP A 223 14.38 -9.85 5.39
CA TRP A 223 13.35 -10.78 5.88
C TRP A 223 12.46 -11.22 4.71
N LEU A 224 12.25 -12.54 4.61
CA LEU A 224 11.36 -13.18 3.64
C LEU A 224 10.01 -13.45 4.32
N GLU A 225 9.02 -12.64 3.99
CA GLU A 225 7.74 -12.63 4.70
C GLU A 225 6.93 -13.91 4.54
N THR A 226 6.99 -14.54 3.38
CA THR A 226 6.26 -15.77 3.05
C THR A 226 7.10 -17.03 3.22
N ALA A 227 8.40 -16.90 3.52
CA ALA A 227 9.27 -18.05 3.62
C ALA A 227 9.05 -18.81 4.93
N TYR A 228 8.98 -20.11 4.83
CA TYR A 228 8.91 -21.01 5.97
C TYR A 228 9.72 -22.30 5.72
N TYR A 229 10.12 -22.96 6.79
CA TYR A 229 10.79 -24.26 6.68
C TYR A 229 9.76 -25.37 6.70
N ASP A 230 9.62 -26.09 5.59
CA ASP A 230 8.78 -27.28 5.50
C ASP A 230 9.56 -28.51 5.99
N LYS A 231 9.19 -29.02 7.14
CA LYS A 231 9.83 -30.20 7.75
C LYS A 231 9.64 -31.47 6.93
N THR A 232 8.54 -31.59 6.20
CA THR A 232 8.22 -32.77 5.37
C THR A 232 9.06 -32.76 4.09
N ALA A 233 9.20 -31.60 3.47
CA ALA A 233 10.04 -31.40 2.30
C ALA A 233 11.53 -31.27 2.64
N GLY A 234 11.87 -31.03 3.91
CA GLY A 234 13.25 -30.76 4.34
C GLY A 234 13.86 -29.51 3.71
N ALA A 235 13.04 -28.53 3.33
CA ALA A 235 13.44 -27.38 2.54
C ALA A 235 12.80 -26.07 3.03
N THR A 236 13.50 -24.95 2.83
CA THR A 236 12.91 -23.62 2.96
C THR A 236 12.05 -23.35 1.73
N MET A 237 10.78 -23.11 1.96
CA MET A 237 9.78 -22.79 0.94
C MET A 237 9.53 -21.28 0.91
N ILE A 238 9.25 -20.71 -0.26
CA ILE A 238 8.93 -19.30 -0.45
C ILE A 238 7.81 -19.18 -1.49
N SER A 239 6.94 -18.19 -1.36
CA SER A 239 5.92 -17.94 -2.38
C SER A 239 6.56 -17.41 -3.67
N LEU A 240 6.02 -17.81 -4.82
CA LEU A 240 6.50 -17.34 -6.12
C LEU A 240 6.38 -15.80 -6.25
N ALA A 241 5.36 -15.22 -5.63
CA ALA A 241 5.16 -13.76 -5.62
C ALA A 241 6.31 -13.01 -4.90
N GLU A 242 6.86 -13.58 -3.80
CA GLU A 242 7.97 -12.96 -3.09
C GLU A 242 9.31 -13.14 -3.81
N ILE A 243 9.44 -14.24 -4.60
CA ILE A 243 10.64 -14.49 -5.41
C ILE A 243 10.92 -13.34 -6.38
N ASP A 244 9.88 -12.78 -7.00
CA ASP A 244 10.02 -11.65 -7.92
C ASP A 244 10.55 -10.41 -7.22
N SER A 245 10.21 -10.23 -5.94
CA SER A 245 10.74 -9.12 -5.13
C SER A 245 12.24 -9.25 -4.82
N ILE A 246 12.75 -10.49 -4.72
CA ILE A 246 14.18 -10.76 -4.50
C ILE A 246 14.99 -10.45 -5.78
N GLN A 247 14.37 -10.53 -6.96
CA GLN A 247 15.05 -10.27 -8.25
C GLN A 247 15.38 -8.79 -8.47
N LYS A 248 14.60 -7.89 -7.89
CA LYS A 248 14.77 -6.43 -8.04
C LYS A 248 15.85 -5.83 -7.12
N SER A 249 16.44 -6.63 -6.24
CA SER A 249 17.39 -6.16 -5.21
C SER A 249 18.85 -6.59 -5.43
N CYS A 250 19.20 -7.04 -6.65
CA CYS A 250 20.57 -7.41 -7.04
C CYS A 250 21.20 -6.33 -7.93
#